data_6d5a0b4b2c02321b0e2a4c3b04a13aad
#
_entry.id   6d5a0b4b2c02321b0e2a4c3b04a13aad
#
_cell.length_a   1.000
_cell.length_b   1.000
_cell.length_c   1.000
_cell.angle_alpha   90.00
_cell.angle_beta   90.00
_cell.angle_gamma   90.00
#
_symmetry.space_group_name_H-M   'P 1'
#
loop_
_entity.id
_entity.type
_entity.pdbx_description
1 polymer ?
#
loop_
_entity_poly.entity_id
_entity_poly.type
_entity_poly.pdbx_seq_one_letter_code
_entity_poly.pdbx_strand_id
1 'polypeptide(L)'
;FRIGEVDKRIYGSFVEHLGRAVYDGLYQPGSPLSDDDGFRRDVIDLVRELDVPIIRYPGGNFVSSFVWEDSVGPVEQRPSRLELAWRSLEPNEVGINEFAKWAKKVNSDVMMAVNLGTRGIADACNLLEYCNHPGGTKYSDLRIAHGVKEPHNIKVWCLGNEMDGDWQVGHKTMGEYARLAEETAKAMKLIDPGIELVSCGSSSREMDTFPEWEAVTLERTYDYVDYVSLHQYYGNEAGDTADFLAKSDDMDEFIRTVIATCDYVKAKKRGRKNINLSFDEWNVWFHSKEEQMDITENRPWQTAPSLLEDIYTFEDALLVGLMLITLLKHADRVKMACLAQLVNVIAPIMTEKGGGPAWKQTIFYPFMHASRYGRGIVLQPVISTGVHDTAQHENVTDVESVAVYNEEKDEVTIFAVNRNIEEDVELVADVRGLEGYHLTEHIVLENSDMKLCNGPGSERVCPRKVQRSSLDGGIMTSVLHRASWNVIRLGGKNTI
;
A
#
# COMPACT_ATOMS: atom_id res chain seq x y z
N PHE A 1 -15.57 3.27 -21.74
CA PHE A 1 -16.27 4.01 -20.67
C PHE A 1 -15.27 4.52 -19.66
N ARG A 2 -15.56 5.67 -19.01
CA ARG A 2 -14.76 6.22 -17.91
C ARG A 2 -15.22 5.58 -16.61
N ILE A 3 -14.29 5.01 -15.83
CA ILE A 3 -14.55 4.51 -14.47
C ILE A 3 -14.44 5.68 -13.48
N GLY A 4 -13.29 6.31 -13.42
CA GLY A 4 -13.01 7.42 -12.50
C GLY A 4 -11.63 7.99 -12.71
N GLU A 5 -11.33 9.06 -11.99
CA GLU A 5 -9.98 9.62 -11.90
C GLU A 5 -9.19 8.91 -10.80
N VAL A 6 -7.98 8.54 -11.15
CA VAL A 6 -7.05 7.92 -10.20
C VAL A 6 -6.64 8.95 -9.16
N ASP A 7 -6.95 8.70 -7.89
CA ASP A 7 -6.25 9.40 -6.82
C ASP A 7 -4.82 8.83 -6.72
N LYS A 8 -3.81 9.68 -6.85
CA LYS A 8 -2.41 9.22 -6.80
C LYS A 8 -2.07 8.40 -5.55
N ARG A 9 -2.83 8.58 -4.45
CA ARG A 9 -2.66 7.87 -3.17
C ARG A 9 -2.97 6.36 -3.26
N ILE A 10 -3.51 5.86 -4.37
CA ILE A 10 -3.60 4.42 -4.68
C ILE A 10 -2.20 3.78 -4.73
N TYR A 11 -1.16 4.56 -5.06
CA TYR A 11 0.23 4.10 -5.10
C TYR A 11 0.99 4.40 -3.80
N GLY A 12 0.29 4.42 -2.68
CA GLY A 12 0.88 4.55 -1.36
C GLY A 12 1.68 3.32 -0.94
N SER A 13 2.42 3.48 0.14
CA SER A 13 3.11 2.38 0.80
C SER A 13 3.00 2.50 2.31
N PHE A 14 3.69 1.63 3.03
CA PHE A 14 3.55 1.49 4.46
C PHE A 14 4.92 1.27 5.12
N VAL A 15 5.15 1.93 6.23
CA VAL A 15 6.31 1.73 7.10
C VAL A 15 5.81 1.56 8.53
N GLU A 16 6.10 0.41 9.11
CA GLU A 16 5.84 0.08 10.50
C GLU A 16 7.15 -0.06 11.26
N HIS A 17 7.16 0.27 12.55
CA HIS A 17 8.25 -0.09 13.45
C HIS A 17 8.23 -1.61 13.72
N LEU A 18 8.64 -2.35 12.71
CA LEU A 18 8.63 -3.80 12.61
C LEU A 18 9.93 -4.27 11.97
N GLY A 19 10.59 -5.24 12.60
CA GLY A 19 11.79 -5.83 12.03
C GLY A 19 12.82 -4.76 11.64
N ARG A 20 13.40 -4.89 10.45
CA ARG A 20 14.39 -3.96 9.90
C ARG A 20 13.78 -2.89 8.95
N ALA A 21 12.48 -2.59 9.08
CA ALA A 21 11.87 -1.57 8.22
C ALA A 21 12.43 -0.18 8.50
N VAL A 22 12.48 0.23 9.76
CA VAL A 22 13.01 1.53 10.18
C VAL A 22 14.50 1.43 10.47
N TYR A 23 14.90 0.72 11.52
CA TYR A 23 16.31 0.56 11.89
C TYR A 23 16.96 -0.51 10.99
N ASP A 24 18.15 -0.20 10.47
CA ASP A 24 18.86 -0.98 9.43
C ASP A 24 18.12 -1.06 8.07
N GLY A 25 17.03 -0.30 7.96
CA GLY A 25 16.26 -0.12 6.72
C GLY A 25 16.30 1.33 6.24
N LEU A 26 15.37 2.17 6.71
CA LEU A 26 15.37 3.60 6.38
C LEU A 26 16.50 4.36 7.08
N TYR A 27 16.78 4.00 8.33
CA TYR A 27 17.63 4.73 9.27
C TYR A 27 18.79 3.85 9.72
N GLN A 28 19.99 4.30 9.45
CA GLN A 28 21.24 3.64 9.82
C GLN A 28 22.34 4.69 10.05
N PRO A 29 22.31 5.41 11.19
CA PRO A 29 23.29 6.46 11.46
C PRO A 29 24.70 5.90 11.50
N GLY A 30 25.66 6.68 10.97
CA GLY A 30 27.06 6.27 10.88
C GLY A 30 27.41 5.38 9.69
N SER A 31 26.43 4.92 8.91
CA SER A 31 26.71 4.20 7.66
C SER A 31 27.25 5.16 6.58
N PRO A 32 28.21 4.73 5.76
CA PRO A 32 28.66 5.53 4.61
C PRO A 32 27.56 5.73 3.55
N LEU A 33 26.51 4.93 3.58
CA LEU A 33 25.35 5.05 2.70
C LEU A 33 24.29 6.03 3.25
N SER A 34 24.42 6.50 4.49
CA SER A 34 23.47 7.41 5.11
C SER A 34 23.85 8.88 4.90
N ASP A 35 22.86 9.75 4.97
CA ASP A 35 23.03 11.18 5.01
C ASP A 35 23.33 11.68 6.44
N ASP A 36 23.48 13.00 6.61
CA ASP A 36 23.81 13.61 7.91
C ASP A 36 22.67 13.45 8.95
N ASP A 37 21.46 13.13 8.52
CA ASP A 37 20.31 12.84 9.39
C ASP A 37 20.23 11.34 9.76
N GLY A 38 21.13 10.50 9.27
CA GLY A 38 21.16 9.06 9.51
C GLY A 38 20.27 8.24 8.57
N PHE A 39 19.65 8.85 7.56
CA PHE A 39 18.81 8.14 6.60
C PHE A 39 19.59 7.64 5.40
N ARG A 40 19.32 6.43 4.96
CA ARG A 40 19.98 5.77 3.84
C ARG A 40 19.65 6.44 2.50
N ARG A 41 20.66 6.99 1.83
CA ARG A 41 20.52 7.66 0.52
C ARG A 41 20.09 6.69 -0.59
N ASP A 42 20.65 5.49 -0.61
CA ASP A 42 20.32 4.46 -1.58
C ASP A 42 18.83 4.02 -1.47
N VAL A 43 18.30 3.91 -0.25
CA VAL A 43 16.87 3.66 -0.02
C VAL A 43 16.01 4.85 -0.47
N ILE A 44 16.42 6.09 -0.14
CA ILE A 44 15.72 7.31 -0.59
C ILE A 44 15.61 7.34 -2.12
N ASP A 45 16.68 7.00 -2.83
CA ASP A 45 16.71 7.01 -4.29
C ASP A 45 15.76 5.95 -4.88
N LEU A 46 15.71 4.75 -4.31
CA LEU A 46 14.78 3.70 -4.73
C LEU A 46 13.32 4.05 -4.43
N VAL A 47 13.02 4.67 -3.28
CA VAL A 47 11.65 5.12 -2.96
C VAL A 47 11.21 6.24 -3.92
N ARG A 48 12.10 7.15 -4.28
CA ARG A 48 11.81 8.16 -5.31
C ARG A 48 11.57 7.53 -6.68
N GLU A 49 12.30 6.45 -7.01
CA GLU A 49 12.07 5.71 -8.24
C GLU A 49 10.69 5.02 -8.26
N LEU A 50 10.21 4.51 -7.13
CA LEU A 50 8.84 4.01 -6.98
C LEU A 50 7.76 5.10 -7.12
N ASP A 51 8.12 6.36 -6.86
CA ASP A 51 7.23 7.54 -6.91
C ASP A 51 5.99 7.37 -5.99
N VAL A 52 6.25 7.01 -4.72
CA VAL A 52 5.24 6.78 -3.68
C VAL A 52 4.71 8.12 -3.15
N PRO A 53 3.42 8.45 -3.33
CA PRO A 53 2.89 9.76 -2.97
C PRO A 53 2.49 9.91 -1.49
N ILE A 54 2.23 8.80 -0.80
CA ILE A 54 1.82 8.78 0.61
C ILE A 54 2.34 7.52 1.29
N ILE A 55 2.75 7.63 2.55
CA ILE A 55 3.26 6.50 3.34
C ILE A 55 2.53 6.45 4.67
N ARG A 56 1.89 5.31 4.94
CA ARG A 56 1.24 5.01 6.22
C ARG A 56 2.30 4.73 7.29
N TYR A 57 2.12 5.31 8.49
CA TYR A 57 3.07 5.27 9.62
C TYR A 57 2.31 5.46 10.95
N PRO A 58 2.77 5.01 12.11
CA PRO A 58 3.98 4.24 12.42
C PRO A 58 3.77 2.72 12.44
N GLY A 59 2.58 2.28 12.10
CA GLY A 59 2.21 0.88 12.11
C GLY A 59 0.74 0.71 11.73
N GLY A 60 0.41 -0.44 11.55
CA GLY A 60 0.07 -1.81 11.80
C GLY A 60 -0.09 -2.15 13.28
N ASN A 61 0.24 -3.37 13.58
CA ASN A 61 0.07 -3.89 14.93
C ASN A 61 0.83 -3.09 15.98
N PHE A 62 1.98 -2.52 15.60
CA PHE A 62 2.80 -1.65 16.44
C PHE A 62 2.01 -0.52 17.08
N VAL A 63 1.11 0.14 16.33
CA VAL A 63 0.44 1.37 16.81
C VAL A 63 -0.41 1.14 18.05
N SER A 64 -0.94 -0.09 18.24
CA SER A 64 -1.89 -0.40 19.32
C SER A 64 -1.28 -0.43 20.73
N SER A 65 0.05 -0.46 20.83
CA SER A 65 0.78 -0.32 22.10
C SER A 65 1.75 0.86 22.13
N PHE A 66 1.81 1.64 21.06
CA PHE A 66 2.76 2.73 20.89
C PHE A 66 2.42 3.95 21.75
N VAL A 67 3.45 4.50 22.39
CA VAL A 67 3.41 5.75 23.17
C VAL A 67 4.23 6.78 22.41
N TRP A 68 3.57 7.60 21.60
CA TRP A 68 4.24 8.51 20.67
C TRP A 68 5.13 9.56 21.35
N GLU A 69 4.79 9.96 22.60
CA GLU A 69 5.56 10.92 23.38
C GLU A 69 6.99 10.44 23.68
N ASP A 70 7.19 9.11 23.75
CA ASP A 70 8.51 8.52 23.98
C ASP A 70 9.44 8.64 22.77
N SER A 71 8.91 8.92 21.59
CA SER A 71 9.67 9.00 20.34
C SER A 71 9.91 10.43 19.84
N VAL A 72 9.66 11.44 20.68
CA VAL A 72 9.89 12.86 20.36
C VAL A 72 10.82 13.52 21.38
N GLY A 73 11.37 14.68 21.04
CA GLY A 73 12.37 15.35 21.88
C GLY A 73 13.80 14.84 21.62
N PRO A 74 14.78 15.17 22.50
CA PRO A 74 16.17 14.74 22.35
C PRO A 74 16.30 13.22 22.37
N VAL A 75 16.97 12.64 21.36
CA VAL A 75 17.05 11.18 21.18
C VAL A 75 17.67 10.47 22.38
N GLU A 76 18.70 11.08 22.99
CA GLU A 76 19.40 10.54 24.15
C GLU A 76 18.54 10.46 25.43
N GLN A 77 17.38 11.10 25.45
CA GLN A 77 16.42 11.09 26.58
C GLN A 77 15.25 10.15 26.34
N ARG A 78 15.14 9.55 25.13
CA ARG A 78 14.03 8.68 24.77
C ARG A 78 14.21 7.29 25.41
N PRO A 79 13.17 6.72 26.02
CA PRO A 79 13.27 5.39 26.61
C PRO A 79 13.22 4.30 25.55
N SER A 80 13.95 3.20 25.76
CA SER A 80 13.69 1.96 25.07
C SER A 80 12.44 1.28 25.65
N ARG A 81 11.60 0.72 24.80
CA ARG A 81 10.34 0.06 25.16
C ARG A 81 10.29 -1.39 24.69
N LEU A 82 9.57 -2.22 25.46
CA LEU A 82 9.11 -3.50 24.94
C LEU A 82 7.99 -3.23 23.92
N GLU A 83 8.21 -3.67 22.71
CA GLU A 83 7.23 -3.61 21.63
C GLU A 83 6.44 -4.93 21.63
N LEU A 84 5.13 -4.85 21.95
CA LEU A 84 4.34 -6.03 22.31
C LEU A 84 3.83 -6.82 21.10
N ALA A 85 3.62 -6.14 19.96
CA ALA A 85 3.07 -6.80 18.78
C ALA A 85 4.06 -7.78 18.15
N TRP A 86 5.32 -7.38 18.01
CA TRP A 86 6.38 -8.15 17.36
C TRP A 86 7.43 -8.68 18.32
N ARG A 87 7.21 -8.48 19.63
CA ARG A 87 8.12 -8.90 20.73
C ARG A 87 9.57 -8.45 20.49
N SER A 88 9.71 -7.17 20.11
CA SER A 88 11.01 -6.53 19.85
C SER A 88 11.31 -5.43 20.87
N LEU A 89 12.53 -4.86 20.83
CA LEU A 89 12.89 -3.66 21.55
C LEU A 89 12.79 -2.46 20.61
N GLU A 90 12.00 -1.47 21.00
CA GLU A 90 11.89 -0.19 20.30
C GLU A 90 12.77 0.85 20.98
N PRO A 91 13.86 1.31 20.36
CA PRO A 91 14.75 2.31 20.95
C PRO A 91 14.21 3.74 20.86
N ASN A 92 13.12 3.96 20.10
CA ASN A 92 12.51 5.28 19.87
C ASN A 92 13.44 6.34 19.25
N GLU A 93 14.49 5.93 18.54
CA GLU A 93 15.40 6.88 17.88
C GLU A 93 14.74 7.61 16.72
N VAL A 94 13.78 6.97 16.05
CA VAL A 94 12.95 7.55 14.99
C VAL A 94 11.52 7.70 15.47
N GLY A 95 11.02 8.92 15.49
CA GLY A 95 9.62 9.24 15.76
C GLY A 95 9.01 10.06 14.64
N ILE A 96 7.87 10.70 14.92
CA ILE A 96 7.14 11.45 13.89
C ILE A 96 7.97 12.59 13.29
N ASN A 97 8.82 13.26 14.06
CA ASN A 97 9.61 14.38 13.56
C ASN A 97 10.66 13.91 12.55
N GLU A 98 11.37 12.83 12.86
CA GLU A 98 12.36 12.22 11.99
C GLU A 98 11.67 11.61 10.75
N PHE A 99 10.56 10.90 10.94
CA PHE A 99 9.83 10.28 9.84
C PHE A 99 9.24 11.32 8.88
N ALA A 100 8.63 12.39 9.38
CA ALA A 100 8.11 13.48 8.54
C ALA A 100 9.23 14.18 7.75
N LYS A 101 10.42 14.31 8.34
CA LYS A 101 11.60 14.83 7.64
C LYS A 101 12.05 13.90 6.51
N TRP A 102 12.07 12.59 6.78
CA TRP A 102 12.40 11.57 5.78
C TRP A 102 11.36 11.53 4.65
N ALA A 103 10.07 11.55 4.98
CA ALA A 103 8.99 11.55 3.99
C ALA A 103 9.12 12.70 2.98
N LYS A 104 9.50 13.90 3.45
CA LYS A 104 9.81 15.04 2.56
C LYS A 104 10.99 14.75 1.62
N LYS A 105 12.00 14.02 2.08
CA LYS A 105 13.15 13.63 1.23
C LYS A 105 12.74 12.73 0.08
N VAL A 106 11.70 11.92 0.26
CA VAL A 106 11.18 11.02 -0.79
C VAL A 106 9.94 11.57 -1.52
N ASN A 107 9.57 12.83 -1.28
CA ASN A 107 8.40 13.51 -1.85
C ASN A 107 7.07 12.81 -1.54
N SER A 108 6.94 12.24 -0.34
CA SER A 108 5.73 11.55 0.13
C SER A 108 5.05 12.34 1.24
N ASP A 109 3.72 12.28 1.26
CA ASP A 109 2.92 12.67 2.40
C ASP A 109 2.89 11.57 3.48
N VAL A 110 2.52 11.91 4.71
CA VAL A 110 2.35 10.94 5.81
C VAL A 110 0.87 10.67 6.02
N MET A 111 0.51 9.40 6.11
CA MET A 111 -0.77 8.90 6.61
C MET A 111 -0.54 8.33 8.00
N MET A 112 -1.07 9.01 9.03
CA MET A 112 -0.77 8.72 10.43
C MET A 112 -1.81 7.82 11.06
N ALA A 113 -1.40 6.75 11.74
CA ALA A 113 -2.27 5.94 12.57
C ALA A 113 -2.18 6.35 14.04
N VAL A 114 -3.32 6.33 14.75
CA VAL A 114 -3.40 6.62 16.19
C VAL A 114 -3.66 5.35 17.00
N ASN A 115 -3.16 5.31 18.24
CA ASN A 115 -3.34 4.19 19.15
C ASN A 115 -4.76 4.16 19.73
N LEU A 116 -5.62 3.29 19.21
CA LEU A 116 -6.94 2.97 19.78
C LEU A 116 -6.99 1.59 20.47
N GLY A 117 -5.85 0.93 20.58
CA GLY A 117 -5.71 -0.32 21.34
C GLY A 117 -5.61 -0.06 22.86
N THR A 118 -4.47 0.40 23.29
CA THR A 118 -4.17 0.67 24.72
C THR A 118 -4.43 2.11 25.14
N ARG A 119 -4.64 3.03 24.19
CA ARG A 119 -4.95 4.45 24.41
C ARG A 119 -6.30 4.81 23.79
N GLY A 120 -6.57 6.06 23.48
CA GLY A 120 -7.88 6.46 22.98
C GLY A 120 -7.97 7.94 22.62
N ILE A 121 -9.16 8.53 22.81
CA ILE A 121 -9.54 9.86 22.32
C ILE A 121 -8.51 10.95 22.68
N ALA A 122 -8.12 11.03 23.94
CA ALA A 122 -7.20 12.07 24.40
C ALA A 122 -5.81 11.95 23.74
N ASP A 123 -5.33 10.74 23.59
CA ASP A 123 -4.04 10.46 22.93
C ASP A 123 -4.04 10.87 21.46
N ALA A 124 -5.08 10.46 20.73
CA ALA A 124 -5.24 10.83 19.32
C ALA A 124 -5.32 12.35 19.13
N CYS A 125 -6.06 13.04 20.01
CA CYS A 125 -6.16 14.50 20.01
C CYS A 125 -4.82 15.17 20.32
N ASN A 126 -4.06 14.66 21.30
CA ASN A 126 -2.76 15.19 21.68
C ASN A 126 -1.73 15.05 20.55
N LEU A 127 -1.72 13.90 19.87
CA LEU A 127 -0.84 13.68 18.71
C LEU A 127 -1.23 14.60 17.53
N LEU A 128 -2.52 14.76 17.26
CA LEU A 128 -3.00 15.67 16.21
C LEU A 128 -2.62 17.12 16.53
N GLU A 129 -2.79 17.57 17.77
CA GLU A 129 -2.38 18.90 18.22
C GLU A 129 -0.87 19.11 18.03
N TYR A 130 -0.07 18.11 18.46
CA TYR A 130 1.37 18.12 18.27
C TYR A 130 1.75 18.27 16.80
N CYS A 131 1.13 17.51 15.90
CA CYS A 131 1.46 17.50 14.49
C CYS A 131 0.95 18.71 13.72
N ASN A 132 -0.27 19.18 13.98
CA ASN A 132 -0.98 20.07 13.06
C ASN A 132 -1.27 21.46 13.64
N HIS A 133 -1.29 21.63 14.99
CA HIS A 133 -1.62 22.96 15.54
C HIS A 133 -0.42 23.92 15.45
N PRO A 134 -0.61 25.17 15.01
CA PRO A 134 0.51 26.06 14.72
C PRO A 134 1.34 26.44 15.96
N GLY A 135 0.73 26.68 17.10
CA GLY A 135 1.41 27.08 18.34
C GLY A 135 0.46 27.67 19.38
N GLY A 136 0.99 27.98 20.56
CA GLY A 136 0.23 28.60 21.67
C GLY A 136 -0.58 27.59 22.50
N THR A 137 -0.35 26.30 22.31
CA THR A 137 -0.99 25.24 23.11
C THR A 137 0.05 24.23 23.59
N LYS A 138 -0.30 23.40 24.57
CA LYS A 138 0.63 22.48 25.22
C LYS A 138 1.47 21.65 24.23
N TYR A 139 0.83 20.96 23.33
CA TYR A 139 1.52 20.01 22.43
C TYR A 139 2.11 20.69 21.20
N SER A 140 1.49 21.75 20.68
CA SER A 140 2.10 22.53 19.61
C SER A 140 3.37 23.26 20.08
N ASP A 141 3.37 23.82 21.30
CA ASP A 141 4.55 24.45 21.89
C ASP A 141 5.63 23.40 22.22
N LEU A 142 5.23 22.17 22.60
CA LEU A 142 6.16 21.06 22.79
C LEU A 142 6.85 20.68 21.47
N ARG A 143 6.13 20.61 20.35
CA ARG A 143 6.75 20.41 19.03
C ARG A 143 7.78 21.47 18.71
N ILE A 144 7.43 22.74 18.96
CA ILE A 144 8.34 23.88 18.72
C ILE A 144 9.58 23.77 19.62
N ALA A 145 9.41 23.41 20.89
CA ALA A 145 10.53 23.17 21.82
C ALA A 145 11.42 22.01 21.39
N HIS A 146 10.87 21.01 20.68
CA HIS A 146 11.62 19.92 20.07
C HIS A 146 12.32 20.32 18.76
N GLY A 147 12.32 21.60 18.40
CA GLY A 147 13.02 22.14 17.22
C GLY A 147 12.22 22.09 15.91
N VAL A 148 10.96 21.70 15.93
CA VAL A 148 10.07 21.68 14.76
C VAL A 148 9.09 22.85 14.83
N LYS A 149 9.48 23.97 14.23
CA LYS A 149 8.70 25.22 14.29
C LYS A 149 7.36 25.09 13.57
N GLU A 150 7.40 24.65 12.32
CA GLU A 150 6.20 24.56 11.48
C GLU A 150 5.44 23.25 11.73
N PRO A 151 4.10 23.26 11.66
CA PRO A 151 3.30 22.04 11.73
C PRO A 151 3.65 21.06 10.63
N HIS A 152 3.52 19.76 10.92
CA HIS A 152 3.66 18.72 9.89
C HIS A 152 2.53 18.73 8.88
N ASN A 153 1.37 19.27 9.21
CA ASN A 153 0.18 19.35 8.36
C ASN A 153 -0.27 18.00 7.80
N ILE A 154 -0.25 16.97 8.62
CA ILE A 154 -0.70 15.62 8.25
C ILE A 154 -2.19 15.65 7.98
N LYS A 155 -2.61 15.22 6.79
CA LYS A 155 -4.00 15.31 6.35
C LYS A 155 -4.79 14.03 6.58
N VAL A 156 -4.17 12.86 6.46
CA VAL A 156 -4.84 11.56 6.56
C VAL A 156 -4.50 10.87 7.85
N TRP A 157 -5.54 10.43 8.59
CA TRP A 157 -5.40 9.80 9.90
C TRP A 157 -6.21 8.51 10.00
N CYS A 158 -5.57 7.41 10.42
CA CYS A 158 -6.20 6.12 10.63
C CYS A 158 -6.62 5.98 12.10
N LEU A 159 -7.88 5.63 12.33
CA LEU A 159 -8.46 5.44 13.66
C LEU A 159 -8.16 4.02 14.19
N GLY A 160 -6.90 3.80 14.57
CA GLY A 160 -6.39 2.50 15.00
C GLY A 160 -5.92 1.62 13.85
N ASN A 161 -5.71 0.33 14.14
CA ASN A 161 -5.28 -0.71 13.19
C ASN A 161 -5.90 -2.06 13.55
N GLU A 162 -6.53 -2.73 12.58
CA GLU A 162 -7.02 -4.13 12.71
C GLU A 162 -7.73 -4.44 14.02
N MET A 163 -8.60 -3.54 14.45
CA MET A 163 -9.18 -3.60 15.79
C MET A 163 -10.16 -4.78 15.99
N ASP A 164 -10.52 -5.48 14.92
CA ASP A 164 -11.31 -6.72 14.89
C ASP A 164 -10.48 -7.98 15.14
N GLY A 165 -9.16 -7.92 14.96
CA GLY A 165 -8.25 -9.06 15.08
C GLY A 165 -7.89 -9.37 16.52
N ASP A 166 -7.99 -10.63 16.94
CA ASP A 166 -7.65 -11.09 18.30
C ASP A 166 -6.13 -11.05 18.59
N TRP A 167 -5.30 -10.98 17.56
CA TRP A 167 -3.84 -10.75 17.66
C TRP A 167 -3.49 -9.31 18.02
N GLN A 168 -4.41 -8.37 17.80
CA GLN A 168 -4.17 -6.95 18.01
C GLN A 168 -4.21 -6.59 19.50
N VAL A 169 -3.18 -5.92 19.99
CA VAL A 169 -3.15 -5.47 21.40
C VAL A 169 -4.32 -4.51 21.65
N GLY A 170 -5.19 -4.89 22.58
CA GLY A 170 -6.39 -4.11 22.90
C GLY A 170 -7.48 -4.17 21.82
N HIS A 171 -7.56 -5.28 21.04
CA HIS A 171 -8.64 -5.51 20.08
C HIS A 171 -10.02 -5.29 20.71
N LYS A 172 -11.02 -5.10 19.88
CA LYS A 172 -12.36 -4.70 20.32
C LYS A 172 -13.45 -5.48 19.59
N THR A 173 -14.57 -5.60 20.25
CA THR A 173 -15.83 -5.97 19.57
C THR A 173 -16.27 -4.85 18.63
N MET A 174 -17.10 -5.17 17.65
CA MET A 174 -17.65 -4.18 16.68
C MET A 174 -18.24 -2.94 17.39
N GLY A 175 -19.06 -3.19 18.44
CA GLY A 175 -19.71 -2.10 19.18
C GLY A 175 -18.76 -1.22 19.95
N GLU A 176 -17.72 -1.80 20.57
CA GLU A 176 -16.69 -1.07 21.32
C GLU A 176 -15.84 -0.22 20.37
N TYR A 177 -15.38 -0.81 19.26
CA TYR A 177 -14.60 -0.08 18.26
C TYR A 177 -15.43 1.05 17.63
N ALA A 178 -16.65 0.75 17.15
CA ALA A 178 -17.49 1.74 16.52
C ALA A 178 -17.75 2.95 17.41
N ARG A 179 -18.00 2.72 18.72
CA ARG A 179 -18.19 3.80 19.69
C ARG A 179 -16.92 4.60 19.95
N LEU A 180 -15.78 3.93 20.11
CA LEU A 180 -14.50 4.60 20.31
C LEU A 180 -14.08 5.41 19.08
N ALA A 181 -14.21 4.85 17.88
CA ALA A 181 -13.88 5.51 16.63
C ALA A 181 -14.77 6.74 16.37
N GLU A 182 -16.07 6.64 16.63
CA GLU A 182 -17.02 7.77 16.53
C GLU A 182 -16.56 8.96 17.38
N GLU A 183 -16.31 8.74 18.67
CA GLU A 183 -15.94 9.83 19.58
C GLU A 183 -14.53 10.36 19.30
N THR A 184 -13.59 9.49 18.90
CA THR A 184 -12.25 9.91 18.50
C THR A 184 -12.32 10.78 17.24
N ALA A 185 -13.04 10.34 16.21
CA ALA A 185 -13.21 11.08 14.96
C ALA A 185 -13.83 12.47 15.20
N LYS A 186 -14.89 12.51 16.01
CA LYS A 186 -15.55 13.77 16.39
C LYS A 186 -14.59 14.72 17.10
N ALA A 187 -13.83 14.24 18.07
CA ALA A 187 -12.88 15.07 18.81
C ALA A 187 -11.74 15.59 17.93
N MET A 188 -11.18 14.72 17.07
CA MET A 188 -10.13 15.12 16.13
C MET A 188 -10.62 16.16 15.11
N LYS A 189 -11.84 16.01 14.56
CA LYS A 189 -12.45 17.00 13.66
C LYS A 189 -12.75 18.35 14.32
N LEU A 190 -12.90 18.41 15.64
CA LEU A 190 -13.00 19.69 16.38
C LEU A 190 -11.65 20.41 16.48
N ILE A 191 -10.54 19.69 16.47
CA ILE A 191 -9.18 20.27 16.49
C ILE A 191 -8.78 20.74 15.09
N ASP A 192 -8.94 19.87 14.09
CA ASP A 192 -8.64 20.17 12.68
C ASP A 192 -9.74 19.61 11.78
N PRO A 193 -10.72 20.43 11.35
CA PRO A 193 -11.81 19.97 10.49
C PRO A 193 -11.35 19.61 9.08
N GLY A 194 -10.11 19.97 8.68
CA GLY A 194 -9.55 19.73 7.37
C GLY A 194 -8.85 18.37 7.20
N ILE A 195 -8.78 17.55 8.25
CA ILE A 195 -8.20 16.21 8.15
C ILE A 195 -9.17 15.21 7.52
N GLU A 196 -8.63 14.21 6.86
CA GLU A 196 -9.36 13.05 6.33
C GLU A 196 -9.18 11.87 7.29
N LEU A 197 -10.26 11.16 7.62
CA LEU A 197 -10.25 10.08 8.60
C LEU A 197 -10.57 8.73 7.96
N VAL A 198 -9.78 7.72 8.31
CA VAL A 198 -9.95 6.33 7.90
C VAL A 198 -10.42 5.51 9.10
N SER A 199 -11.60 4.90 9.02
CA SER A 199 -12.08 3.92 10.00
C SER A 199 -11.52 2.54 9.69
N CYS A 200 -11.15 1.74 10.72
CA CYS A 200 -10.78 0.35 10.48
C CYS A 200 -11.97 -0.43 9.91
N GLY A 201 -11.77 -1.02 8.75
CA GLY A 201 -12.58 -2.13 8.26
C GLY A 201 -12.04 -3.46 8.77
N SER A 202 -12.54 -4.57 8.24
CA SER A 202 -12.07 -5.91 8.56
C SER A 202 -10.59 -6.07 8.18
N SER A 203 -9.85 -6.73 9.05
CA SER A 203 -8.41 -7.02 8.85
C SER A 203 -8.15 -8.09 7.77
N SER A 204 -9.20 -8.72 7.28
CA SER A 204 -9.20 -9.65 6.14
C SER A 204 -10.65 -9.98 5.78
N ARG A 205 -10.88 -10.38 4.52
CA ARG A 205 -12.24 -10.84 4.09
C ARG A 205 -12.67 -12.15 4.77
N GLU A 206 -11.72 -12.91 5.31
CA GLU A 206 -11.96 -14.18 6.00
C GLU A 206 -12.35 -14.01 7.48
N MET A 207 -12.41 -12.78 8.01
CA MET A 207 -12.83 -12.54 9.38
C MET A 207 -14.30 -12.94 9.59
N ASP A 208 -14.59 -13.63 10.66
CA ASP A 208 -15.97 -14.07 11.02
C ASP A 208 -16.94 -12.90 11.14
N THR A 209 -16.42 -11.69 11.39
CA THR A 209 -17.21 -10.47 11.53
C THR A 209 -17.44 -9.73 10.21
N PHE A 210 -16.81 -10.16 9.12
CA PHE A 210 -16.99 -9.54 7.80
C PHE A 210 -18.30 -10.01 7.13
N PRO A 211 -19.08 -9.13 6.48
CA PRO A 211 -18.94 -7.67 6.37
C PRO A 211 -19.76 -6.87 7.41
N GLU A 212 -20.20 -7.49 8.50
CA GLU A 212 -20.99 -6.82 9.55
C GLU A 212 -20.17 -5.76 10.28
N TRP A 213 -18.85 -5.99 10.45
CA TRP A 213 -17.91 -5.04 11.05
C TRP A 213 -17.96 -3.67 10.37
N GLU A 214 -17.89 -3.63 9.04
CA GLU A 214 -17.99 -2.40 8.25
C GLU A 214 -19.35 -1.72 8.46
N ALA A 215 -20.46 -2.48 8.41
CA ALA A 215 -21.80 -1.94 8.55
C ALA A 215 -22.00 -1.28 9.92
N VAL A 216 -21.64 -1.97 11.01
CA VAL A 216 -21.80 -1.48 12.39
C VAL A 216 -20.91 -0.26 12.64
N THR A 217 -19.67 -0.33 12.20
CA THR A 217 -18.70 0.75 12.39
C THR A 217 -19.10 2.00 11.63
N LEU A 218 -19.45 1.86 10.36
CA LEU A 218 -19.83 2.99 9.51
C LEU A 218 -21.19 3.60 9.91
N GLU A 219 -22.12 2.84 10.45
CA GLU A 219 -23.36 3.42 10.98
C GLU A 219 -23.11 4.48 12.05
N ARG A 220 -22.05 4.32 12.87
CA ARG A 220 -21.68 5.30 13.89
C ARG A 220 -20.76 6.40 13.35
N THR A 221 -19.78 6.03 12.53
CA THR A 221 -18.72 6.95 12.12
C THR A 221 -19.02 7.73 10.84
N TYR A 222 -20.10 7.41 10.11
CA TYR A 222 -20.45 7.95 8.79
C TYR A 222 -20.32 9.47 8.67
N ASP A 223 -20.73 10.21 9.70
CA ASP A 223 -20.73 11.67 9.65
C ASP A 223 -19.31 12.27 9.74
N TYR A 224 -18.34 11.54 10.27
CA TYR A 224 -17.00 12.02 10.58
C TYR A 224 -15.89 11.45 9.71
N VAL A 225 -16.01 10.19 9.25
CA VAL A 225 -14.94 9.53 8.47
C VAL A 225 -15.15 9.71 6.97
N ASP A 226 -14.07 9.67 6.24
CA ASP A 226 -14.04 9.81 4.79
C ASP A 226 -13.82 8.47 4.08
N TYR A 227 -13.15 7.54 4.78
CA TYR A 227 -12.76 6.23 4.27
C TYR A 227 -13.01 5.11 5.28
N VAL A 228 -13.13 3.89 4.75
CA VAL A 228 -12.99 2.65 5.51
C VAL A 228 -11.80 1.87 4.97
N SER A 229 -11.01 1.28 5.87
CA SER A 229 -9.85 0.49 5.45
C SER A 229 -10.21 -0.92 5.02
N LEU A 230 -9.39 -1.52 4.16
CA LEU A 230 -9.36 -2.92 3.80
C LEU A 230 -7.93 -3.42 3.92
N HIS A 231 -7.77 -4.64 4.45
CA HIS A 231 -6.49 -5.34 4.52
C HIS A 231 -6.62 -6.73 3.89
N GLN A 232 -5.64 -7.15 3.10
CA GLN A 232 -5.58 -8.50 2.55
C GLN A 232 -4.17 -8.87 2.12
N TYR A 233 -3.74 -10.05 2.53
CA TYR A 233 -2.50 -10.67 2.10
C TYR A 233 -2.79 -12.01 1.42
N TYR A 234 -2.01 -12.33 0.38
CA TYR A 234 -2.14 -13.56 -0.36
C TYR A 234 -0.86 -14.38 -0.30
N GLY A 235 -0.98 -15.71 -0.29
CA GLY A 235 0.13 -16.64 -0.31
C GLY A 235 -0.09 -17.77 -1.31
N ASN A 236 0.99 -18.47 -1.66
CA ASN A 236 0.99 -19.66 -2.52
C ASN A 236 1.58 -20.86 -1.77
N GLU A 237 1.02 -21.15 -0.61
CA GLU A 237 1.46 -22.28 0.24
C GLU A 237 1.26 -23.64 -0.46
N ALA A 238 0.28 -23.74 -1.35
CA ALA A 238 0.02 -24.94 -2.15
C ALA A 238 1.00 -25.14 -3.31
N GLY A 239 1.73 -24.10 -3.72
CA GLY A 239 2.61 -24.12 -4.88
C GLY A 239 1.90 -24.15 -6.24
N ASP A 240 0.61 -23.80 -6.28
CA ASP A 240 -0.21 -23.74 -7.50
C ASP A 240 -0.20 -22.31 -8.06
N THR A 241 0.63 -22.07 -9.07
CA THR A 241 0.77 -20.75 -9.69
C THR A 241 -0.51 -20.27 -10.37
N ALA A 242 -1.28 -21.16 -11.02
CA ALA A 242 -2.51 -20.76 -11.72
C ALA A 242 -3.56 -20.27 -10.73
N ASP A 243 -3.79 -21.01 -9.64
CA ASP A 243 -4.70 -20.62 -8.57
C ASP A 243 -4.22 -19.35 -7.84
N PHE A 244 -2.91 -19.23 -7.63
CA PHE A 244 -2.31 -18.05 -7.00
C PHE A 244 -2.55 -16.77 -7.80
N LEU A 245 -2.42 -16.81 -9.13
CA LEU A 245 -2.69 -15.67 -9.99
C LEU A 245 -4.18 -15.32 -10.07
N ALA A 246 -5.08 -16.25 -9.75
CA ALA A 246 -6.52 -16.00 -9.67
C ALA A 246 -6.94 -15.22 -8.43
N LYS A 247 -6.09 -15.10 -7.41
CA LYS A 247 -6.42 -14.41 -6.13
C LYS A 247 -6.72 -12.92 -6.26
N SER A 248 -6.37 -12.30 -7.39
CA SER A 248 -6.84 -10.93 -7.70
C SER A 248 -8.36 -10.83 -7.84
N ASP A 249 -9.04 -11.93 -8.20
CA ASP A 249 -10.50 -11.98 -8.31
C ASP A 249 -11.14 -11.95 -6.91
N ASP A 250 -10.50 -12.56 -5.89
CA ASP A 250 -10.89 -12.42 -4.49
C ASP A 250 -10.78 -10.97 -4.00
N MET A 251 -9.73 -10.28 -4.39
CA MET A 251 -9.55 -8.86 -4.07
C MET A 251 -10.66 -8.00 -4.69
N ASP A 252 -11.04 -8.28 -5.94
CA ASP A 252 -12.15 -7.60 -6.62
C ASP A 252 -13.47 -7.81 -5.87
N GLU A 253 -13.77 -9.04 -5.47
CA GLU A 253 -14.98 -9.35 -4.71
C GLU A 253 -15.00 -8.69 -3.33
N PHE A 254 -13.86 -8.66 -2.63
CA PHE A 254 -13.72 -7.97 -1.34
C PHE A 254 -14.02 -6.47 -1.48
N ILE A 255 -13.41 -5.80 -2.45
CA ILE A 255 -13.67 -4.39 -2.73
C ILE A 255 -15.15 -4.15 -3.03
N ARG A 256 -15.77 -4.95 -3.90
CA ARG A 256 -17.19 -4.81 -4.28
C ARG A 256 -18.13 -5.01 -3.09
N THR A 257 -17.82 -5.96 -2.22
CA THR A 257 -18.62 -6.20 -1.01
C THR A 257 -18.55 -5.02 -0.04
N VAL A 258 -17.36 -4.45 0.17
CA VAL A 258 -17.20 -3.26 1.04
C VAL A 258 -17.88 -2.03 0.43
N ILE A 259 -17.79 -1.82 -0.90
CA ILE A 259 -18.53 -0.76 -1.59
C ILE A 259 -20.03 -0.89 -1.34
N ALA A 260 -20.57 -2.09 -1.53
CA ALA A 260 -22.00 -2.35 -1.32
C ALA A 260 -22.42 -2.07 0.13
N THR A 261 -21.59 -2.42 1.11
CA THR A 261 -21.81 -2.14 2.53
C THR A 261 -21.78 -0.64 2.82
N CYS A 262 -20.83 0.10 2.26
CA CYS A 262 -20.79 1.57 2.36
C CYS A 262 -22.06 2.21 1.79
N ASP A 263 -22.53 1.74 0.64
CA ASP A 263 -23.72 2.26 -0.02
C ASP A 263 -25.01 1.90 0.74
N TYR A 264 -25.06 0.71 1.37
CA TYR A 264 -26.12 0.34 2.30
C TYR A 264 -26.19 1.31 3.48
N VAL A 265 -25.04 1.59 4.14
CA VAL A 265 -25.00 2.53 5.28
C VAL A 265 -25.37 3.93 4.84
N LYS A 266 -24.89 4.41 3.71
CA LYS A 266 -25.27 5.70 3.12
C LYS A 266 -26.79 5.81 2.95
N ALA A 267 -27.42 4.78 2.39
CA ALA A 267 -28.86 4.73 2.19
C ALA A 267 -29.62 4.72 3.52
N LYS A 268 -29.19 3.90 4.49
CA LYS A 268 -29.76 3.81 5.83
C LYS A 268 -29.70 5.13 6.60
N LYS A 269 -28.57 5.82 6.51
CA LYS A 269 -28.34 7.15 7.12
C LYS A 269 -29.00 8.28 6.33
N ARG A 270 -29.55 8.01 5.13
CA ARG A 270 -30.07 9.03 4.19
C ARG A 270 -29.00 10.08 3.89
N GLY A 271 -27.74 9.67 3.88
CA GLY A 271 -26.56 10.53 3.68
C GLY A 271 -26.35 10.87 2.21
N ARG A 272 -25.53 11.89 1.95
CA ARG A 272 -25.19 12.34 0.58
C ARG A 272 -23.74 12.01 0.20
N LYS A 273 -22.81 11.95 1.17
CA LYS A 273 -21.41 11.63 0.89
C LYS A 273 -21.22 10.14 0.64
N ASN A 274 -20.28 9.80 -0.21
CA ASN A 274 -19.77 8.44 -0.29
C ASN A 274 -18.69 8.24 0.78
N ILE A 275 -18.70 7.09 1.43
CA ILE A 275 -17.51 6.60 2.13
C ILE A 275 -16.68 5.89 1.07
N ASN A 276 -15.46 6.36 0.85
CA ASN A 276 -14.52 5.75 -0.08
C ASN A 276 -13.66 4.69 0.64
N LEU A 277 -12.84 3.99 -0.13
CA LEU A 277 -12.04 2.89 0.36
C LEU A 277 -10.56 3.29 0.43
N SER A 278 -9.92 2.87 1.53
CA SER A 278 -8.47 2.88 1.73
C SER A 278 -8.00 1.44 1.86
N PHE A 279 -7.46 0.88 0.79
CA PHE A 279 -6.88 -0.47 0.85
C PHE A 279 -5.45 -0.36 1.42
N ASP A 280 -5.34 0.00 2.70
CA ASP A 280 -4.10 0.50 3.28
C ASP A 280 -3.16 -0.56 3.86
N GLU A 281 -3.49 -1.84 3.65
CA GLU A 281 -2.53 -2.96 3.71
C GLU A 281 -2.89 -4.00 2.64
N TRP A 282 -1.96 -4.26 1.72
CA TRP A 282 -2.11 -5.32 0.73
C TRP A 282 -0.74 -5.77 0.22
N ASN A 283 -0.53 -7.04 0.05
CA ASN A 283 0.66 -7.63 -0.59
C ASN A 283 0.53 -9.17 -0.69
N VAL A 284 1.60 -9.77 -1.17
CA VAL A 284 1.91 -11.20 -0.98
C VAL A 284 2.67 -11.36 0.33
N TRP A 285 2.27 -12.36 1.13
CA TRP A 285 2.99 -12.68 2.37
C TRP A 285 2.81 -14.16 2.75
N PHE A 286 3.87 -14.96 2.60
CA PHE A 286 3.89 -16.36 3.03
C PHE A 286 5.30 -16.97 3.12
N HIS A 287 6.32 -16.36 2.51
CA HIS A 287 7.65 -16.97 2.40
C HIS A 287 8.42 -17.02 3.72
N SER A 288 8.17 -16.11 4.68
CA SER A 288 8.94 -15.96 5.92
C SER A 288 8.18 -16.34 7.19
N LYS A 289 7.02 -16.99 7.10
CA LYS A 289 6.15 -17.28 8.27
C LYS A 289 6.83 -18.14 9.34
N GLU A 290 7.60 -19.15 8.95
CA GLU A 290 8.30 -20.02 9.90
C GLU A 290 9.43 -19.28 10.64
N GLU A 291 10.23 -18.44 9.94
CA GLU A 291 11.28 -17.63 10.54
C GLU A 291 10.70 -16.60 11.52
N GLN A 292 9.59 -15.99 11.17
CA GLN A 292 8.87 -15.06 12.04
C GLN A 292 8.50 -15.73 13.38
N MET A 293 7.91 -16.92 13.34
CA MET A 293 7.54 -17.66 14.55
C MET A 293 8.76 -17.98 15.43
N ASP A 294 9.88 -18.41 14.83
CA ASP A 294 11.09 -18.67 15.57
C ASP A 294 11.63 -17.42 16.27
N ILE A 295 11.62 -16.27 15.58
CA ILE A 295 12.12 -15.01 16.16
C ILE A 295 11.22 -14.54 17.29
N THR A 296 9.91 -14.50 17.09
CA THR A 296 8.97 -13.92 18.06
C THR A 296 8.77 -14.81 19.30
N GLU A 297 8.87 -16.14 19.16
CA GLU A 297 8.62 -17.08 20.25
C GLU A 297 9.89 -17.52 20.96
N ASN A 298 10.96 -17.84 20.20
CA ASN A 298 12.17 -18.43 20.78
C ASN A 298 13.28 -17.40 21.02
N ARG A 299 13.30 -16.28 20.29
CA ARG A 299 14.34 -15.26 20.37
C ARG A 299 13.78 -13.83 20.48
N PRO A 300 12.78 -13.55 21.34
CA PRO A 300 12.14 -12.25 21.44
C PRO A 300 13.08 -11.16 21.97
N TRP A 301 12.61 -9.93 21.91
CA TRP A 301 13.21 -8.74 22.49
C TRP A 301 14.55 -8.34 21.87
N GLN A 302 14.68 -8.54 20.56
CA GLN A 302 15.80 -8.02 19.77
C GLN A 302 15.44 -6.64 19.20
N THR A 303 16.46 -5.79 19.02
CA THR A 303 16.29 -4.55 18.25
C THR A 303 16.43 -4.88 16.77
N ALA A 304 15.47 -4.44 15.97
CA ALA A 304 15.45 -4.65 14.53
C ALA A 304 15.73 -6.11 14.10
N PRO A 305 14.96 -7.11 14.58
CA PRO A 305 15.14 -8.49 14.14
C PRO A 305 14.74 -8.63 12.67
N SER A 306 15.27 -9.65 11.97
CA SER A 306 14.85 -9.97 10.61
C SER A 306 13.46 -10.62 10.62
N LEU A 307 12.40 -9.81 10.56
CA LEU A 307 11.01 -10.26 10.55
C LEU A 307 10.37 -9.99 9.19
N LEU A 308 9.56 -10.92 8.70
CA LEU A 308 8.79 -10.80 7.47
C LEU A 308 9.67 -10.39 6.26
N GLU A 309 10.89 -10.89 6.19
CA GLU A 309 11.79 -10.62 5.08
C GLU A 309 11.55 -11.60 3.93
N ASP A 310 10.33 -11.58 3.38
CA ASP A 310 9.97 -12.37 2.21
C ASP A 310 10.88 -12.04 1.03
N ILE A 311 11.41 -13.05 0.36
CA ILE A 311 12.15 -12.91 -0.90
C ILE A 311 11.20 -13.27 -2.03
N TYR A 312 10.80 -12.26 -2.80
CA TYR A 312 9.79 -12.37 -3.82
C TYR A 312 10.28 -12.99 -5.11
N THR A 313 9.46 -13.89 -5.63
CA THR A 313 9.66 -14.57 -6.90
C THR A 313 9.04 -13.80 -8.06
N PHE A 314 9.20 -14.30 -9.26
CA PHE A 314 8.55 -13.72 -10.45
C PHE A 314 7.02 -13.86 -10.41
N GLU A 315 6.46 -14.98 -9.91
CA GLU A 315 5.00 -15.13 -9.79
C GLU A 315 4.39 -14.13 -8.81
N ASP A 316 5.12 -13.78 -7.73
CA ASP A 316 4.67 -12.76 -6.79
C ASP A 316 4.53 -11.40 -7.47
N ALA A 317 5.48 -11.06 -8.36
CA ALA A 317 5.41 -9.83 -9.15
C ALA A 317 4.19 -9.79 -10.09
N LEU A 318 3.81 -10.92 -10.67
CA LEU A 318 2.60 -11.01 -11.50
C LEU A 318 1.34 -10.79 -10.68
N LEU A 319 1.22 -11.39 -9.48
CA LEU A 319 0.07 -11.17 -8.61
C LEU A 319 0.01 -9.71 -8.12
N VAL A 320 1.14 -9.10 -7.74
CA VAL A 320 1.18 -7.67 -7.40
C VAL A 320 0.70 -6.81 -8.57
N GLY A 321 1.09 -7.13 -9.80
CA GLY A 321 0.59 -6.46 -11.00
C GLY A 321 -0.92 -6.61 -11.17
N LEU A 322 -1.48 -7.80 -10.95
CA LEU A 322 -2.91 -8.08 -10.99
C LEU A 322 -3.69 -7.31 -9.92
N MET A 323 -3.16 -7.27 -8.69
CA MET A 323 -3.76 -6.49 -7.61
C MET A 323 -3.78 -4.99 -7.93
N LEU A 324 -2.73 -4.45 -8.55
CA LEU A 324 -2.71 -3.05 -9.02
C LEU A 324 -3.76 -2.79 -10.10
N ILE A 325 -3.94 -3.71 -11.06
CA ILE A 325 -5.01 -3.63 -12.05
C ILE A 325 -6.38 -3.62 -11.37
N THR A 326 -6.58 -4.48 -10.36
CA THR A 326 -7.82 -4.54 -9.59
C THR A 326 -8.10 -3.22 -8.86
N LEU A 327 -7.11 -2.64 -8.17
CA LEU A 327 -7.25 -1.33 -7.51
C LEU A 327 -7.64 -0.23 -8.51
N LEU A 328 -7.01 -0.20 -9.68
CA LEU A 328 -7.32 0.77 -10.73
C LEU A 328 -8.73 0.59 -11.30
N LYS A 329 -9.22 -0.65 -11.46
CA LYS A 329 -10.60 -0.92 -11.90
C LYS A 329 -11.65 -0.35 -10.95
N HIS A 330 -11.29 -0.07 -9.70
CA HIS A 330 -12.15 0.53 -8.69
C HIS A 330 -11.76 1.98 -8.33
N ALA A 331 -11.06 2.70 -9.21
CA ALA A 331 -10.57 4.07 -8.95
C ALA A 331 -11.70 5.09 -8.67
N ASP A 332 -12.94 4.77 -8.97
CA ASP A 332 -14.11 5.57 -8.59
C ASP A 332 -14.36 5.55 -7.06
N ARG A 333 -14.02 4.47 -6.37
CA ARG A 333 -14.27 4.26 -4.93
C ARG A 333 -13.00 4.02 -4.10
N VAL A 334 -12.00 3.34 -4.63
CA VAL A 334 -10.69 3.18 -3.99
C VAL A 334 -9.88 4.45 -4.23
N LYS A 335 -9.61 5.22 -3.16
CA LYS A 335 -8.89 6.49 -3.25
C LYS A 335 -7.52 6.46 -2.61
N MET A 336 -7.27 5.46 -1.78
CA MET A 336 -5.95 5.19 -1.20
C MET A 336 -5.70 3.69 -1.19
N ALA A 337 -4.43 3.32 -1.35
CA ALA A 337 -3.95 1.98 -1.11
C ALA A 337 -2.49 2.05 -0.68
N CYS A 338 -2.07 1.16 0.24
CA CYS A 338 -0.69 1.14 0.70
C CYS A 338 -0.12 -0.27 0.57
N LEU A 339 0.85 -0.42 -0.33
CA LEU A 339 1.62 -1.66 -0.39
C LEU A 339 2.34 -1.88 0.94
N ALA A 340 2.07 -2.96 1.59
CA ALA A 340 2.69 -3.34 2.85
C ALA A 340 3.85 -4.32 2.59
N GLN A 341 5.12 -3.94 2.84
CA GLN A 341 5.53 -2.62 3.29
C GLN A 341 6.51 -2.01 2.28
N LEU A 342 7.37 -1.08 2.70
CA LEU A 342 8.22 -0.35 1.76
C LEU A 342 9.66 -0.88 1.72
N VAL A 343 10.24 -1.19 2.89
CA VAL A 343 11.64 -1.59 3.03
C VAL A 343 11.79 -2.79 3.96
N ASN A 344 12.52 -3.79 3.54
CA ASN A 344 12.88 -5.04 4.23
C ASN A 344 11.72 -5.95 4.65
N VAL A 345 10.63 -5.42 5.10
CA VAL A 345 9.48 -6.16 5.64
C VAL A 345 8.45 -6.34 4.53
N ILE A 346 8.29 -7.57 4.02
CA ILE A 346 7.39 -7.87 2.87
C ILE A 346 7.40 -6.74 1.81
N ALA A 347 8.58 -6.37 1.34
CA ALA A 347 8.83 -5.07 0.71
C ALA A 347 9.42 -5.17 -0.70
N PRO A 348 9.17 -4.16 -1.57
CA PRO A 348 9.81 -4.08 -2.87
C PRO A 348 11.32 -3.74 -2.80
N ILE A 349 11.77 -3.16 -1.69
CA ILE A 349 13.15 -2.73 -1.47
C ILE A 349 13.74 -3.49 -0.29
N MET A 350 14.90 -4.09 -0.49
CA MET A 350 15.66 -4.76 0.56
C MET A 350 17.00 -4.08 0.77
N THR A 351 17.54 -4.14 2.00
CA THR A 351 18.89 -3.74 2.34
C THR A 351 19.71 -4.96 2.79
N GLU A 352 20.94 -5.08 2.35
CA GLU A 352 21.82 -6.11 2.90
C GLU A 352 22.09 -5.87 4.39
N LYS A 353 22.01 -6.95 5.18
CA LYS A 353 22.34 -6.90 6.61
C LYS A 353 23.76 -6.45 6.83
N GLY A 354 23.99 -5.64 7.87
CA GLY A 354 25.32 -5.16 8.20
C GLY A 354 25.81 -3.98 7.37
N GLY A 355 24.94 -3.27 6.66
CA GLY A 355 25.24 -2.01 6.00
C GLY A 355 25.63 -2.14 4.53
N GLY A 356 25.35 -3.25 3.88
CA GLY A 356 25.49 -3.39 2.44
C GLY A 356 24.40 -2.62 1.66
N PRO A 357 24.47 -2.59 0.30
CA PRO A 357 23.60 -1.76 -0.52
C PRO A 357 22.13 -2.22 -0.51
N ALA A 358 21.24 -1.29 -0.82
CA ALA A 358 19.84 -1.61 -1.11
C ALA A 358 19.70 -2.21 -2.51
N TRP A 359 18.67 -3.04 -2.70
CA TRP A 359 18.36 -3.70 -3.97
C TRP A 359 16.86 -3.89 -4.18
N LYS A 360 16.46 -4.11 -5.45
CA LYS A 360 15.07 -4.21 -5.88
C LYS A 360 14.61 -5.65 -5.91
N GLN A 361 13.50 -5.94 -5.25
CA GLN A 361 12.78 -7.20 -5.40
C GLN A 361 11.95 -7.24 -6.70
N THR A 362 11.44 -8.38 -7.08
CA THR A 362 10.66 -8.57 -8.31
C THR A 362 9.39 -7.72 -8.33
N ILE A 363 8.72 -7.56 -7.18
CA ILE A 363 7.48 -6.77 -7.01
C ILE A 363 7.70 -5.25 -7.17
N PHE A 364 8.94 -4.78 -7.14
CA PHE A 364 9.29 -3.38 -7.36
C PHE A 364 8.79 -2.88 -8.72
N TYR A 365 8.92 -3.69 -9.76
CA TYR A 365 8.71 -3.23 -11.14
C TYR A 365 7.23 -3.02 -11.51
N PRO A 366 6.28 -3.95 -11.25
CA PRO A 366 4.88 -3.68 -11.54
C PRO A 366 4.36 -2.48 -10.74
N PHE A 367 4.78 -2.32 -9.48
CA PHE A 367 4.41 -1.15 -8.68
C PHE A 367 4.96 0.16 -9.28
N MET A 368 6.24 0.20 -9.61
CA MET A 368 6.88 1.37 -10.24
C MET A 368 6.19 1.74 -11.56
N HIS A 369 5.89 0.77 -12.41
CA HIS A 369 5.20 1.03 -13.67
C HIS A 369 3.80 1.61 -13.45
N ALA A 370 3.01 1.02 -12.55
CA ALA A 370 1.68 1.50 -12.24
C ALA A 370 1.71 2.92 -11.63
N SER A 371 2.60 3.17 -10.67
CA SER A 371 2.74 4.48 -10.04
C SER A 371 3.14 5.60 -11.03
N ARG A 372 4.01 5.29 -11.99
CA ARG A 372 4.51 6.28 -12.96
C ARG A 372 3.60 6.50 -14.16
N TYR A 373 2.95 5.44 -14.63
CA TYR A 373 2.18 5.47 -15.88
C TYR A 373 0.66 5.36 -15.67
N GLY A 374 0.21 4.98 -14.46
CA GLY A 374 -1.19 4.77 -14.13
C GLY A 374 -1.87 5.99 -13.49
N ARG A 375 -1.46 7.22 -13.79
CA ARG A 375 -2.07 8.46 -13.27
C ARG A 375 -2.92 9.11 -14.33
N GLY A 376 -4.18 9.40 -14.02
CA GLY A 376 -5.15 10.00 -14.93
C GLY A 376 -6.54 9.40 -14.80
N ILE A 377 -7.22 9.24 -15.91
CA ILE A 377 -8.59 8.73 -15.97
C ILE A 377 -8.56 7.24 -16.32
N VAL A 378 -9.12 6.41 -15.44
CA VAL A 378 -9.27 4.97 -15.72
C VAL A 378 -10.39 4.76 -16.73
N LEU A 379 -10.06 4.04 -17.80
CA LEU A 379 -10.98 3.60 -18.84
C LEU A 379 -11.31 2.11 -18.61
N GLN A 380 -12.58 1.78 -18.73
CA GLN A 380 -13.01 0.38 -18.66
C GLN A 380 -12.87 -0.26 -20.05
N PRO A 381 -11.94 -1.19 -20.23
CA PRO A 381 -11.92 -1.99 -21.44
C PRO A 381 -13.09 -2.97 -21.42
N VAL A 382 -13.63 -3.27 -22.60
CA VAL A 382 -14.53 -4.40 -22.80
C VAL A 382 -13.66 -5.54 -23.32
N ILE A 383 -13.39 -6.51 -22.45
CA ILE A 383 -12.48 -7.61 -22.74
C ILE A 383 -13.30 -8.87 -23.06
N SER A 384 -12.92 -9.55 -24.16
CA SER A 384 -13.33 -10.92 -24.44
C SER A 384 -12.04 -11.75 -24.53
N THR A 385 -11.91 -12.72 -23.66
CA THR A 385 -10.70 -13.55 -23.52
C THR A 385 -11.09 -15.00 -23.24
N GLY A 386 -10.16 -15.92 -23.36
CA GLY A 386 -10.29 -17.28 -22.85
C GLY A 386 -10.48 -17.28 -21.33
N VAL A 387 -11.01 -18.37 -20.83
CA VAL A 387 -11.15 -18.64 -19.40
C VAL A 387 -10.67 -20.05 -19.10
N HIS A 388 -10.16 -20.25 -17.89
CA HIS A 388 -9.78 -21.55 -17.36
C HIS A 388 -10.21 -21.67 -15.90
N ASP A 389 -10.32 -22.90 -15.42
CA ASP A 389 -10.58 -23.17 -14.02
C ASP A 389 -9.28 -23.49 -13.30
N THR A 390 -9.18 -23.10 -12.03
CA THR A 390 -8.08 -23.42 -11.15
C THR A 390 -8.57 -24.29 -9.99
N ALA A 391 -7.72 -24.58 -9.02
CA ALA A 391 -8.10 -25.41 -7.89
C ALA A 391 -9.23 -24.82 -7.03
N GLN A 392 -9.31 -23.50 -6.93
CA GLN A 392 -10.27 -22.78 -6.07
C GLN A 392 -11.13 -21.77 -6.80
N HIS A 393 -10.84 -21.46 -8.08
CA HIS A 393 -11.57 -20.44 -8.86
C HIS A 393 -12.08 -21.03 -10.16
N GLU A 394 -13.31 -20.66 -10.53
CA GLU A 394 -13.95 -21.01 -11.80
C GLU A 394 -13.98 -19.81 -12.76
N ASN A 395 -13.85 -20.08 -14.06
CA ASN A 395 -13.94 -19.06 -15.12
C ASN A 395 -12.91 -17.91 -14.97
N VAL A 396 -11.69 -18.23 -14.53
CA VAL A 396 -10.60 -17.26 -14.45
C VAL A 396 -10.24 -16.77 -15.85
N THR A 397 -10.26 -15.47 -16.07
CA THR A 397 -9.93 -14.90 -17.39
C THR A 397 -8.43 -15.05 -17.69
N ASP A 398 -8.07 -15.42 -18.94
CA ASP A 398 -6.65 -15.55 -19.31
C ASP A 398 -5.92 -14.20 -19.26
N VAL A 399 -6.61 -13.12 -19.58
CA VAL A 399 -6.02 -11.77 -19.58
C VAL A 399 -6.81 -10.84 -18.65
N GLU A 400 -6.11 -10.23 -17.70
CA GLU A 400 -6.58 -9.09 -16.94
C GLU A 400 -5.93 -7.81 -17.45
N SER A 401 -6.73 -6.74 -17.61
CA SER A 401 -6.23 -5.49 -18.15
C SER A 401 -7.01 -4.28 -17.66
N VAL A 402 -6.33 -3.14 -17.62
CA VAL A 402 -6.91 -1.82 -17.38
C VAL A 402 -6.19 -0.78 -18.24
N ALA A 403 -6.88 0.25 -18.65
CA ALA A 403 -6.29 1.36 -19.40
C ALA A 403 -6.43 2.67 -18.60
N VAL A 404 -5.40 3.51 -18.62
CA VAL A 404 -5.39 4.82 -17.97
C VAL A 404 -5.02 5.89 -18.98
N TYR A 405 -5.85 6.92 -19.10
CA TYR A 405 -5.62 8.08 -19.94
C TYR A 405 -5.08 9.23 -19.09
N ASN A 406 -3.88 9.67 -19.40
CA ASN A 406 -3.26 10.85 -18.83
C ASN A 406 -3.49 12.06 -19.75
N GLU A 407 -4.35 12.96 -19.32
CA GLU A 407 -4.72 14.17 -20.09
C GLU A 407 -3.54 15.14 -20.28
N GLU A 408 -2.70 15.30 -19.24
CA GLU A 408 -1.58 16.24 -19.28
C GLU A 408 -0.50 15.80 -20.28
N LYS A 409 -0.27 14.48 -20.38
CA LYS A 409 0.73 13.88 -21.27
C LYS A 409 0.15 13.51 -22.63
N ASP A 410 -1.16 13.58 -22.80
CA ASP A 410 -1.88 13.06 -23.97
C ASP A 410 -1.50 11.60 -24.28
N GLU A 411 -1.55 10.74 -23.27
CA GLU A 411 -1.05 9.38 -23.32
C GLU A 411 -2.07 8.40 -22.76
N VAL A 412 -2.20 7.23 -23.39
CA VAL A 412 -2.93 6.08 -22.85
C VAL A 412 -1.94 4.97 -22.51
N THR A 413 -2.00 4.50 -21.26
CA THR A 413 -1.24 3.34 -20.80
C THR A 413 -2.18 2.17 -20.59
N ILE A 414 -1.89 1.03 -21.20
CA ILE A 414 -2.58 -0.25 -21.00
C ILE A 414 -1.68 -1.13 -20.15
N PHE A 415 -2.18 -1.51 -18.97
CA PHE A 415 -1.58 -2.55 -18.15
C PHE A 415 -2.31 -3.86 -18.41
N ALA A 416 -1.58 -4.92 -18.67
CA ALA A 416 -2.16 -6.23 -18.91
C ALA A 416 -1.30 -7.35 -18.31
N VAL A 417 -1.94 -8.35 -17.72
CA VAL A 417 -1.31 -9.59 -17.30
C VAL A 417 -1.94 -10.74 -18.09
N ASN A 418 -1.10 -11.52 -18.77
CA ASN A 418 -1.51 -12.82 -19.24
C ASN A 418 -1.35 -13.80 -18.06
N ARG A 419 -2.48 -14.29 -17.51
CA ARG A 419 -2.52 -15.24 -16.38
C ARG A 419 -2.41 -16.69 -16.83
N ASN A 420 -2.54 -16.94 -18.14
CA ASN A 420 -2.31 -18.27 -18.67
C ASN A 420 -0.82 -18.60 -18.58
N ILE A 421 -0.48 -19.66 -17.85
CA ILE A 421 0.90 -20.08 -17.59
C ILE A 421 1.44 -21.00 -18.68
N GLU A 422 0.61 -21.39 -19.65
CA GLU A 422 0.93 -22.36 -20.72
C GLU A 422 0.99 -21.70 -22.09
N GLU A 423 0.10 -20.74 -22.38
CA GLU A 423 -0.11 -20.20 -23.71
C GLU A 423 0.11 -18.69 -23.81
N ASP A 424 0.71 -18.27 -24.92
CA ASP A 424 0.77 -16.87 -25.31
C ASP A 424 -0.62 -16.43 -25.82
N VAL A 425 -0.99 -15.18 -25.57
CA VAL A 425 -2.28 -14.61 -25.98
C VAL A 425 -2.06 -13.40 -26.89
N GLU A 426 -2.80 -13.32 -27.99
CA GLU A 426 -2.86 -12.12 -28.81
C GLU A 426 -3.89 -11.15 -28.21
N LEU A 427 -3.42 -9.99 -27.74
CA LEU A 427 -4.26 -8.88 -27.32
C LEU A 427 -4.59 -7.99 -28.52
N VAL A 428 -5.88 -7.91 -28.88
CA VAL A 428 -6.38 -7.00 -29.89
C VAL A 428 -7.22 -5.92 -29.23
N ALA A 429 -6.83 -4.66 -29.37
CA ALA A 429 -7.54 -3.54 -28.79
C ALA A 429 -8.03 -2.57 -29.87
N ASP A 430 -9.34 -2.30 -29.89
CA ASP A 430 -9.94 -1.27 -30.72
C ASP A 430 -9.74 0.09 -30.04
N VAL A 431 -8.83 0.88 -30.57
CA VAL A 431 -8.48 2.22 -30.09
C VAL A 431 -8.83 3.31 -31.12
N ARG A 432 -9.80 3.04 -32.02
CA ARG A 432 -10.24 4.01 -33.04
C ARG A 432 -10.76 5.32 -32.44
N GLY A 433 -11.17 5.31 -31.19
CA GLY A 433 -11.52 6.54 -30.46
C GLY A 433 -10.31 7.44 -30.11
N LEU A 434 -9.08 6.95 -30.29
CA LEU A 434 -7.83 7.67 -30.07
C LEU A 434 -7.19 8.07 -31.41
N GLU A 435 -7.86 8.93 -32.16
CA GLU A 435 -7.43 9.30 -33.50
C GLU A 435 -6.09 10.03 -33.51
N GLY A 436 -5.12 9.49 -34.23
CA GLY A 436 -3.77 10.07 -34.37
C GLY A 436 -2.79 9.66 -33.29
N TYR A 437 -3.17 8.73 -32.40
CA TYR A 437 -2.23 8.13 -31.45
C TYR A 437 -1.27 7.18 -32.18
N HIS A 438 -0.11 6.99 -31.58
CA HIS A 438 0.91 6.06 -32.05
C HIS A 438 1.45 5.22 -30.89
N LEU A 439 1.98 4.07 -31.20
CA LEU A 439 2.64 3.22 -30.21
C LEU A 439 3.98 3.85 -29.80
N THR A 440 4.14 4.18 -28.52
CA THR A 440 5.39 4.74 -27.97
C THR A 440 6.31 3.66 -27.44
N GLU A 441 5.79 2.71 -26.69
CA GLU A 441 6.59 1.59 -26.18
C GLU A 441 5.73 0.43 -25.68
N HIS A 442 6.35 -0.76 -25.64
CA HIS A 442 5.84 -1.93 -24.96
C HIS A 442 6.93 -2.45 -24.01
N ILE A 443 6.65 -2.41 -22.70
CA ILE A 443 7.53 -2.90 -21.64
C ILE A 443 6.94 -4.21 -21.11
N VAL A 444 7.80 -5.21 -20.89
CA VAL A 444 7.38 -6.51 -20.34
C VAL A 444 8.23 -6.89 -19.14
N LEU A 445 7.60 -7.57 -18.19
CA LEU A 445 8.25 -8.36 -17.17
C LEU A 445 7.82 -9.80 -17.38
N GLU A 446 8.76 -10.66 -17.78
CA GLU A 446 8.50 -12.05 -18.14
C GLU A 446 9.70 -12.93 -17.84
N ASN A 447 9.46 -14.16 -17.43
CA ASN A 447 10.47 -15.18 -17.21
C ASN A 447 9.88 -16.57 -17.39
N SER A 448 10.70 -17.53 -17.79
CA SER A 448 10.28 -18.93 -17.89
C SER A 448 10.30 -19.66 -16.55
N ASP A 449 11.04 -19.13 -15.58
CA ASP A 449 11.12 -19.65 -14.22
C ASP A 449 10.28 -18.78 -13.27
N MET A 450 9.12 -19.29 -12.87
CA MET A 450 8.17 -18.60 -12.00
C MET A 450 8.72 -18.35 -10.60
N LYS A 451 9.71 -19.13 -10.16
CA LYS A 451 10.33 -19.06 -8.83
C LYS A 451 11.63 -18.25 -8.81
N LEU A 452 11.99 -17.63 -9.93
CA LEU A 452 13.19 -16.81 -10.01
C LEU A 452 13.05 -15.54 -9.16
N CYS A 453 14.07 -15.27 -8.34
CA CYS A 453 14.16 -14.09 -7.46
C CYS A 453 15.28 -13.16 -7.89
N ASN A 454 15.19 -11.89 -7.47
CA ASN A 454 16.31 -10.96 -7.43
C ASN A 454 17.06 -11.09 -6.09
N GLY A 455 18.24 -10.50 -6.01
CA GLY A 455 19.07 -10.50 -4.81
C GLY A 455 20.14 -9.42 -4.88
N PRO A 456 20.98 -9.28 -3.84
CA PRO A 456 22.06 -8.31 -3.80
C PRO A 456 22.97 -8.42 -5.04
N GLY A 457 23.11 -7.32 -5.79
CA GLY A 457 23.91 -7.29 -7.01
C GLY A 457 23.42 -8.19 -8.16
N SER A 458 22.19 -8.71 -8.09
CA SER A 458 21.63 -9.63 -9.09
C SER A 458 20.18 -9.33 -9.39
N GLU A 459 19.93 -8.60 -10.47
CA GLU A 459 18.58 -8.32 -11.00
C GLU A 459 18.27 -9.27 -12.18
N ARG A 460 17.91 -10.53 -11.87
CA ARG A 460 17.58 -11.56 -12.88
C ARG A 460 16.18 -11.43 -13.46
N VAL A 461 15.27 -10.87 -12.67
CA VAL A 461 13.91 -10.52 -13.08
C VAL A 461 13.84 -9.01 -13.15
N CYS A 462 13.89 -8.46 -14.36
CA CYS A 462 13.83 -7.03 -14.61
C CYS A 462 13.04 -6.75 -15.91
N PRO A 463 12.41 -5.58 -16.03
CA PRO A 463 11.62 -5.24 -17.21
C PRO A 463 12.51 -4.95 -18.42
N ARG A 464 11.96 -5.21 -19.61
CA ARG A 464 12.61 -4.88 -20.87
C ARG A 464 11.62 -4.36 -21.91
N LYS A 465 12.09 -3.51 -22.81
CA LYS A 465 11.32 -3.05 -23.96
C LYS A 465 11.32 -4.12 -25.04
N VAL A 466 10.16 -4.30 -25.67
CA VAL A 466 9.97 -5.27 -26.78
C VAL A 466 9.25 -4.62 -27.94
N GLN A 467 9.35 -5.26 -29.12
CA GLN A 467 8.65 -4.86 -30.35
C GLN A 467 7.63 -5.93 -30.73
N ARG A 468 6.64 -6.15 -29.85
CA ARG A 468 5.58 -7.15 -30.05
C ARG A 468 4.20 -6.55 -30.23
N SER A 469 4.13 -5.23 -30.32
CA SER A 469 2.90 -4.49 -30.53
C SER A 469 2.95 -3.73 -31.83
N SER A 470 1.80 -3.58 -32.45
CA SER A 470 1.60 -2.73 -33.63
C SER A 470 0.30 -1.95 -33.49
N LEU A 471 0.21 -0.81 -34.15
CA LEU A 471 -1.02 -0.01 -34.24
C LEU A 471 -1.24 0.36 -35.69
N ASP A 472 -2.30 -0.18 -36.27
CA ASP A 472 -2.69 0.11 -37.65
C ASP A 472 -4.20 0.36 -37.76
N GLY A 473 -4.60 1.43 -38.43
CA GLY A 473 -6.01 1.78 -38.63
C GLY A 473 -6.82 1.92 -37.35
N GLY A 474 -6.17 2.23 -36.19
CA GLY A 474 -6.82 2.32 -34.88
C GLY A 474 -7.07 0.96 -34.21
N ILE A 475 -6.47 -0.10 -34.73
CA ILE A 475 -6.43 -1.42 -34.08
C ILE A 475 -5.00 -1.66 -33.60
N MET A 476 -4.87 -1.83 -32.28
CA MET A 476 -3.62 -2.25 -31.67
C MET A 476 -3.61 -3.77 -31.53
N THR A 477 -2.52 -4.41 -31.96
CA THR A 477 -2.28 -5.83 -31.73
C THR A 477 -0.99 -6.01 -30.93
N SER A 478 -0.99 -6.95 -30.00
CA SER A 478 0.16 -7.25 -29.16
C SER A 478 0.17 -8.73 -28.78
N VAL A 479 1.34 -9.36 -28.83
CA VAL A 479 1.51 -10.71 -28.28
C VAL A 479 1.95 -10.60 -26.84
N LEU A 480 1.10 -11.07 -25.93
CA LEU A 480 1.38 -11.22 -24.51
C LEU A 480 1.87 -12.66 -24.27
N HIS A 481 3.12 -12.82 -23.93
CA HIS A 481 3.64 -14.15 -23.59
C HIS A 481 2.92 -14.70 -22.35
N ARG A 482 2.87 -16.03 -22.24
CA ARG A 482 2.35 -16.71 -21.06
C ARG A 482 3.00 -16.15 -19.79
N ALA A 483 2.22 -16.04 -18.74
CA ALA A 483 2.69 -15.54 -17.45
C ALA A 483 3.54 -14.27 -17.58
N SER A 484 2.96 -13.15 -18.03
CA SER A 484 3.69 -11.89 -18.22
C SER A 484 2.92 -10.67 -17.76
N TRP A 485 3.65 -9.71 -17.21
CA TRP A 485 3.20 -8.33 -16.98
C TRP A 485 3.59 -7.47 -18.16
N ASN A 486 2.64 -6.70 -18.68
CA ASN A 486 2.81 -5.87 -19.87
C ASN A 486 2.35 -4.44 -19.64
N VAL A 487 3.13 -3.48 -20.10
CA VAL A 487 2.81 -2.05 -20.11
C VAL A 487 2.92 -1.57 -21.56
N ILE A 488 1.80 -1.23 -22.18
CA ILE A 488 1.73 -0.76 -23.56
C ILE A 488 1.31 0.71 -23.53
N ARG A 489 2.12 1.58 -24.12
CA ARG A 489 1.88 3.03 -24.09
C ARG A 489 1.62 3.57 -25.50
N LEU A 490 0.55 4.36 -25.58
CA LEU A 490 0.12 5.04 -26.80
C LEU A 490 0.19 6.54 -26.55
N GLY A 491 0.93 7.27 -27.38
CA GLY A 491 1.04 8.73 -27.28
C GLY A 491 0.21 9.44 -28.34
N GLY A 492 -0.44 10.54 -27.96
CA GLY A 492 -1.13 11.43 -28.86
C GLY A 492 -0.18 12.29 -29.71
N LYS A 493 -0.74 13.14 -30.55
CA LYS A 493 0.03 13.98 -31.51
C LYS A 493 1.05 14.93 -30.85
N ASN A 494 0.86 15.25 -29.58
CA ASN A 494 1.71 16.17 -28.83
C ASN A 494 2.77 15.46 -27.97
N THR A 495 2.81 14.14 -27.98
CA THR A 495 3.79 13.37 -27.21
C THR A 495 5.09 13.31 -28.02
N ILE A 496 6.13 14.05 -27.58
CA ILE A 496 7.48 14.06 -28.17
C ILE A 496 8.35 13.04 -27.46
#